data_27686eb318b6649c325e96b75fc97d8c
#
_entry.id   27686eb318b6649c325e96b75fc97d8c
#
_cell.length_a   1.000
_cell.length_b   1.000
_cell.length_c   1.000
_cell.angle_alpha   90.00
_cell.angle_beta   90.00
_cell.angle_gamma   90.00
#
_symmetry.space_group_name_H-M   'P 1'
#
loop_
_entity.id
_entity.type
_entity.pdbx_description
1 polymer ?
#
loop_
_entity_poly.entity_id
_entity_poly.type
_entity_poly.pdbx_seq_one_letter_code
_entity_poly.pdbx_strand_id
1 'polypeptide(L)'
;MKVNIITGPFGCLPPYAIGAVEKLWYSIGTDMRNKGHQVIFISKKPLKESSMDDNLLLHGYERTGSWVKDFVLDFVFSIKALSKMPKCDMLVLNSIWSPILCLLFKWKYRRALYNVARFPKKQMGAYFAMSSLACVSTAVYNALIEQSPSMKSRACVIPNPIDTHIFCNEHMVKTLSDSPEVVYSGRVHKEKGLDILVKAVTRLHEVGVSVGLRIIGATKIEDGGSGEDYVDYLESLVRGYRITWVEPIFSPSLLAKEIRKGDIFCYPSIAGLGETFGVAPLEAMGL
;
A
#
# COMPACT_ATOMS: atom_id res chain seq x y z
N MET A 1 8.87 24.40 -1.00
CA MET A 1 7.59 24.17 -1.74
C MET A 1 6.47 23.93 -0.73
N LYS A 2 5.25 24.41 -1.03
CA LYS A 2 4.05 24.05 -0.23
C LYS A 2 3.34 22.89 -0.91
N VAL A 3 3.14 21.79 -0.19
CA VAL A 3 2.53 20.56 -0.72
C VAL A 3 1.33 20.18 0.15
N ASN A 4 0.18 19.99 -0.49
CA ASN A 4 -0.99 19.44 0.19
C ASN A 4 -1.22 18.00 -0.31
N ILE A 5 -1.38 17.05 0.61
CA ILE A 5 -1.62 15.64 0.31
C ILE A 5 -2.99 15.23 0.83
N ILE A 6 -3.93 14.97 -0.07
CA ILE A 6 -5.27 14.48 0.26
C ILE A 6 -5.28 12.96 0.10
N THR A 7 -5.56 12.22 1.19
CA THR A 7 -5.59 10.74 1.17
C THR A 7 -6.97 10.20 0.86
N GLY A 8 -8.00 10.61 1.54
CA GLY A 8 -9.36 10.14 1.33
C GLY A 8 -10.15 10.02 2.64
N PRO A 9 -11.43 9.59 2.58
CA PRO A 9 -12.34 9.62 3.72
C PRO A 9 -12.14 8.51 4.74
N PHE A 10 -11.49 7.40 4.35
CA PHE A 10 -11.48 6.16 5.13
C PHE A 10 -10.19 5.93 5.91
N GLY A 11 -9.08 6.52 5.48
CA GLY A 11 -7.78 6.41 6.12
C GLY A 11 -7.38 7.65 6.91
N CYS A 12 -6.73 7.46 8.06
CA CYS A 12 -6.19 8.55 8.88
C CYS A 12 -4.67 8.65 8.75
N LEU A 13 -4.13 9.82 9.07
CA LEU A 13 -2.70 10.09 9.17
C LEU A 13 -2.40 10.75 10.54
N PRO A 14 -1.37 10.28 11.27
CA PRO A 14 -0.52 9.10 10.98
C PRO A 14 -1.33 7.82 10.83
N PRO A 15 -0.85 6.83 10.05
CA PRO A 15 -1.59 5.60 9.83
C PRO A 15 -1.51 4.68 11.06
N TYR A 16 -2.65 4.49 11.74
CA TYR A 16 -2.79 3.57 12.88
C TYR A 16 -3.36 2.20 12.48
N ALA A 17 -3.75 2.03 11.21
CA ALA A 17 -4.37 0.84 10.68
C ALA A 17 -3.85 0.49 9.28
N ILE A 18 -4.39 -0.58 8.70
CA ILE A 18 -4.06 -1.05 7.36
C ILE A 18 -4.49 -0.02 6.31
N GLY A 19 -3.51 0.65 5.69
CA GLY A 19 -3.72 1.59 4.60
C GLY A 19 -2.40 1.81 3.85
N ALA A 20 -2.18 1.04 2.77
CA ALA A 20 -0.93 1.12 2.02
C ALA A 20 -0.67 2.51 1.43
N VAL A 21 -1.72 3.17 0.93
CA VAL A 21 -1.63 4.52 0.33
C VAL A 21 -1.34 5.56 1.41
N GLU A 22 -2.01 5.46 2.56
CA GLU A 22 -1.82 6.34 3.70
C GLU A 22 -0.38 6.23 4.25
N LYS A 23 0.10 5.01 4.47
CA LYS A 23 1.49 4.77 4.93
C LYS A 23 2.52 5.34 3.94
N LEU A 24 2.32 5.07 2.66
CA LEU A 24 3.17 5.56 1.59
C LEU A 24 3.28 7.09 1.61
N TRP A 25 2.14 7.76 1.53
CA TRP A 25 2.12 9.22 1.45
C TRP A 25 2.52 9.90 2.75
N TYR A 26 2.29 9.25 3.89
CA TYR A 26 2.81 9.73 5.18
C TYR A 26 4.35 9.69 5.20
N SER A 27 4.95 8.58 4.77
CA SER A 27 6.42 8.44 4.68
C SER A 27 7.01 9.47 3.71
N ILE A 28 6.48 9.56 2.47
CA ILE A 28 6.94 10.52 1.46
C ILE A 28 6.81 11.96 1.98
N GLY A 29 5.66 12.31 2.55
CA GLY A 29 5.41 13.67 3.04
C GLY A 29 6.28 14.03 4.24
N THR A 30 6.59 13.08 5.12
CA THR A 30 7.52 13.26 6.23
C THR A 30 8.95 13.48 5.72
N ASP A 31 9.40 12.70 4.75
CA ASP A 31 10.71 12.91 4.12
C ASP A 31 10.80 14.28 3.41
N MET A 32 9.73 14.68 2.74
CA MET A 32 9.64 16.04 2.16
C MET A 32 9.74 17.13 3.23
N ARG A 33 9.13 16.95 4.42
CA ARG A 33 9.28 17.90 5.55
C ARG A 33 10.73 17.96 6.03
N ASN A 34 11.37 16.81 6.18
CA ASN A 34 12.80 16.72 6.57
C ASN A 34 13.72 17.42 5.57
N LYS A 35 13.33 17.48 4.29
CA LYS A 35 14.02 18.21 3.22
C LYS A 35 13.60 19.69 3.12
N GLY A 36 12.90 20.23 4.11
CA GLY A 36 12.53 21.66 4.20
C GLY A 36 11.32 22.07 3.38
N HIS A 37 10.46 21.14 2.95
CA HIS A 37 9.20 21.48 2.31
C HIS A 37 8.08 21.63 3.35
N GLN A 38 7.14 22.53 3.10
CA GLN A 38 5.94 22.66 3.91
C GLN A 38 4.90 21.65 3.41
N VAL A 39 4.64 20.59 4.17
CA VAL A 39 3.68 19.55 3.79
C VAL A 39 2.51 19.53 4.75
N ILE A 40 1.29 19.63 4.20
CA ILE A 40 0.05 19.51 4.94
C ILE A 40 -0.67 18.25 4.50
N PHE A 41 -0.87 17.34 5.45
CA PHE A 41 -1.70 16.17 5.22
C PHE A 41 -3.16 16.51 5.48
N ILE A 42 -4.03 16.12 4.56
CA ILE A 42 -5.48 16.31 4.63
C ILE A 42 -6.11 14.92 4.62
N SER A 43 -6.54 14.49 5.80
CA SER A 43 -7.00 13.12 6.02
C SER A 43 -8.19 13.07 6.99
N LYS A 44 -8.75 11.88 7.17
CA LYS A 44 -9.67 11.58 8.26
C LYS A 44 -8.99 11.83 9.60
N LYS A 45 -9.73 12.44 10.55
CA LYS A 45 -9.28 12.59 11.93
C LYS A 45 -9.10 11.21 12.58
N PRO A 46 -7.95 10.91 13.20
CA PRO A 46 -7.76 9.67 13.95
C PRO A 46 -8.64 9.64 15.21
N LEU A 47 -8.93 8.43 15.69
CA LEU A 47 -9.72 8.22 16.91
C LEU A 47 -8.98 8.65 18.18
N LYS A 48 -7.65 8.54 18.18
CA LYS A 48 -6.80 9.05 19.27
C LYS A 48 -6.18 10.37 18.85
N GLU A 49 -6.18 11.35 19.75
CA GLU A 49 -5.57 12.65 19.49
C GLU A 49 -4.08 12.50 19.22
N SER A 50 -3.66 12.96 18.05
CA SER A 50 -2.24 13.12 17.71
C SER A 50 -1.99 14.62 17.54
N SER A 51 -1.08 15.15 18.34
CA SER A 51 -0.63 16.55 18.28
C SER A 51 0.29 16.77 17.08
N MET A 52 -0.26 16.74 15.86
CA MET A 52 0.46 17.18 14.67
C MET A 52 -0.13 18.51 14.22
N ASP A 53 0.49 19.60 14.64
CA ASP A 53 0.00 20.97 14.47
C ASP A 53 -0.20 21.43 13.01
N ASP A 54 0.46 20.78 12.06
CA ASP A 54 0.41 21.16 10.63
C ASP A 54 -0.54 20.32 9.76
N ASN A 55 -1.41 19.49 10.35
CA ASN A 55 -2.33 18.65 9.59
C ASN A 55 -3.75 19.18 9.59
N LEU A 56 -4.42 19.11 8.45
CA LEU A 56 -5.85 19.40 8.35
C LEU A 56 -6.63 18.09 8.53
N LEU A 57 -7.09 17.85 9.76
CA LEU A 57 -7.86 16.68 10.11
C LEU A 57 -9.36 16.94 9.92
N LEU A 58 -10.00 16.14 9.09
CA LEU A 58 -11.41 16.27 8.76
C LEU A 58 -12.22 15.12 9.35
N HIS A 59 -13.52 15.37 9.55
CA HIS A 59 -14.45 14.27 9.80
C HIS A 59 -14.42 13.32 8.61
N GLY A 60 -14.01 12.08 8.86
CA GLY A 60 -13.99 11.00 7.89
C GLY A 60 -15.07 9.97 8.18
N TYR A 61 -15.03 8.85 7.48
CA TYR A 61 -16.06 7.83 7.52
C TYR A 61 -15.44 6.45 7.66
N GLU A 62 -16.21 5.48 8.15
CA GLU A 62 -15.87 4.06 8.05
C GLU A 62 -16.39 3.51 6.71
N ARG A 63 -15.75 2.45 6.22
CA ARG A 63 -16.24 1.76 5.02
C ARG A 63 -17.58 1.09 5.34
N THR A 64 -18.53 1.27 4.44
CA THR A 64 -19.91 0.77 4.65
C THR A 64 -20.13 -0.63 4.07
N GLY A 65 -19.16 -1.16 3.31
CA GLY A 65 -19.32 -2.38 2.51
C GLY A 65 -20.14 -2.17 1.24
N SER A 66 -20.81 -1.02 1.08
CA SER A 66 -21.56 -0.66 -0.12
C SER A 66 -20.74 0.29 -0.99
N TRP A 67 -20.40 -0.15 -2.20
CA TRP A 67 -19.64 0.69 -3.15
C TRP A 67 -20.30 2.05 -3.41
N VAL A 68 -21.63 2.08 -3.56
CA VAL A 68 -22.36 3.33 -3.83
C VAL A 68 -22.27 4.30 -2.67
N LYS A 69 -22.46 3.81 -1.43
CA LYS A 69 -22.33 4.65 -0.23
C LYS A 69 -20.93 5.18 -0.08
N ASP A 70 -19.93 4.33 -0.21
CA ASP A 70 -18.51 4.71 -0.12
C ASP A 70 -18.13 5.76 -1.18
N PHE A 71 -18.70 5.65 -2.39
CA PHE A 71 -18.49 6.61 -3.48
C PHE A 71 -19.08 8.00 -3.16
N VAL A 72 -20.27 8.04 -2.55
CA VAL A 72 -20.88 9.30 -2.08
C VAL A 72 -20.09 9.91 -0.92
N LEU A 73 -19.63 9.08 0.01
CA LEU A 73 -18.80 9.54 1.14
C LEU A 73 -17.46 10.13 0.67
N ASP A 74 -16.84 9.55 -0.36
CA ASP A 74 -15.63 10.10 -0.99
C ASP A 74 -15.91 11.46 -1.64
N PHE A 75 -17.05 11.64 -2.30
CA PHE A 75 -17.47 12.92 -2.88
C PHE A 75 -17.58 14.02 -1.80
N VAL A 76 -18.31 13.74 -0.72
CA VAL A 76 -18.53 14.70 0.38
C VAL A 76 -17.21 15.06 1.05
N PHE A 77 -16.35 14.07 1.29
CA PHE A 77 -15.04 14.30 1.87
C PHE A 77 -14.16 15.14 0.95
N SER A 78 -14.12 14.81 -0.34
CA SER A 78 -13.30 15.51 -1.34
C SER A 78 -13.66 16.98 -1.45
N ILE A 79 -14.94 17.32 -1.47
CA ILE A 79 -15.40 18.72 -1.46
C ILE A 79 -14.92 19.45 -0.18
N LYS A 80 -15.11 18.84 0.99
CA LYS A 80 -14.67 19.41 2.27
C LYS A 80 -13.15 19.61 2.31
N ALA A 81 -12.39 18.62 1.86
CA ALA A 81 -10.93 18.67 1.83
C ALA A 81 -10.44 19.81 0.92
N LEU A 82 -10.94 19.88 -0.30
CA LEU A 82 -10.56 20.91 -1.26
C LEU A 82 -11.00 22.33 -0.83
N SER A 83 -12.19 22.47 -0.22
CA SER A 83 -12.67 23.76 0.26
C SER A 83 -11.86 24.30 1.44
N LYS A 84 -11.39 23.42 2.33
CA LYS A 84 -10.66 23.81 3.55
C LYS A 84 -9.14 23.84 3.36
N MET A 85 -8.60 23.19 2.33
CA MET A 85 -7.14 23.18 2.10
C MET A 85 -6.59 24.59 1.91
N PRO A 86 -5.40 24.91 2.46
CA PRO A 86 -4.71 26.15 2.16
C PRO A 86 -4.15 26.16 0.73
N LYS A 87 -3.70 27.33 0.25
CA LYS A 87 -3.01 27.42 -1.04
C LYS A 87 -1.69 26.68 -1.02
N CYS A 88 -1.39 25.98 -2.12
CA CYS A 88 -0.16 25.18 -2.28
C CYS A 88 0.44 25.26 -3.69
N ASP A 89 1.70 24.87 -3.79
CA ASP A 89 2.38 24.74 -5.09
C ASP A 89 2.01 23.40 -5.76
N MET A 90 1.94 22.34 -4.95
CA MET A 90 1.62 20.98 -5.39
C MET A 90 0.46 20.41 -4.58
N LEU A 91 -0.54 19.92 -5.28
CA LEU A 91 -1.67 19.17 -4.72
C LEU A 91 -1.57 17.70 -5.11
N VAL A 92 -1.45 16.82 -4.13
CA VAL A 92 -1.39 15.36 -4.34
C VAL A 92 -2.74 14.75 -3.97
N LEU A 93 -3.29 13.93 -4.86
CA LEU A 93 -4.63 13.39 -4.75
C LEU A 93 -4.62 11.85 -4.80
N ASN A 94 -5.36 11.22 -3.87
CA ASN A 94 -5.42 9.76 -3.72
C ASN A 94 -6.86 9.21 -3.65
N SER A 95 -7.88 10.05 -3.86
CA SER A 95 -9.28 9.63 -3.84
C SER A 95 -9.90 9.66 -5.23
N ILE A 96 -11.11 9.15 -5.39
CA ILE A 96 -11.77 9.03 -6.70
C ILE A 96 -12.29 10.38 -7.18
N TRP A 97 -12.93 11.15 -6.29
CA TRP A 97 -13.58 12.39 -6.65
C TRP A 97 -12.67 13.62 -6.63
N SER A 98 -11.63 13.62 -5.79
CA SER A 98 -10.76 14.78 -5.65
C SER A 98 -10.09 15.23 -6.95
N PRO A 99 -9.69 14.34 -7.91
CA PRO A 99 -9.14 14.78 -9.19
C PRO A 99 -10.12 15.51 -10.10
N ILE A 100 -11.41 15.26 -9.95
CA ILE A 100 -12.47 15.93 -10.71
C ILE A 100 -12.82 17.25 -10.03
N LEU A 101 -13.10 17.18 -8.74
CA LEU A 101 -13.58 18.33 -7.96
C LEU A 101 -12.52 19.41 -7.75
N CYS A 102 -11.23 19.08 -7.85
CA CYS A 102 -10.16 20.07 -7.70
C CYS A 102 -10.24 21.21 -8.75
N LEU A 103 -10.88 20.98 -9.89
CA LEU A 103 -11.17 22.02 -10.88
C LEU A 103 -11.90 23.22 -10.28
N LEU A 104 -12.84 22.97 -9.37
CA LEU A 104 -13.62 24.01 -8.69
C LEU A 104 -12.76 24.88 -7.77
N PHE A 105 -11.52 24.47 -7.49
CA PHE A 105 -10.61 25.13 -6.56
C PHE A 105 -9.25 25.45 -7.19
N LYS A 106 -9.22 25.66 -8.52
CA LYS A 106 -7.99 25.85 -9.31
C LYS A 106 -7.10 26.99 -8.80
N TRP A 107 -7.69 28.00 -8.15
CA TRP A 107 -6.95 29.13 -7.58
C TRP A 107 -6.16 28.79 -6.32
N LYS A 108 -6.34 27.56 -5.75
CA LYS A 108 -5.65 27.12 -4.53
C LYS A 108 -4.37 26.33 -4.77
N TYR A 109 -4.12 25.85 -6.00
CA TYR A 109 -2.93 25.07 -6.30
C TYR A 109 -2.35 25.46 -7.66
N ARG A 110 -1.03 25.27 -7.79
CA ARG A 110 -0.33 25.51 -9.05
C ARG A 110 -0.31 24.27 -9.94
N ARG A 111 0.00 23.10 -9.37
CA ARG A 111 0.03 21.80 -10.05
C ARG A 111 -0.73 20.76 -9.24
N ALA A 112 -1.33 19.79 -9.92
CA ALA A 112 -2.00 18.67 -9.29
C ALA A 112 -1.41 17.35 -9.81
N LEU A 113 -1.10 16.46 -8.89
CA LEU A 113 -0.63 15.11 -9.14
C LEU A 113 -1.66 14.12 -8.63
N TYR A 114 -2.03 13.15 -9.46
CA TYR A 114 -2.84 12.02 -9.04
C TYR A 114 -1.97 10.77 -8.94
N ASN A 115 -2.06 10.07 -7.81
CA ASN A 115 -1.39 8.81 -7.56
C ASN A 115 -2.23 7.65 -8.11
N VAL A 116 -1.78 7.04 -9.20
CA VAL A 116 -2.43 5.88 -9.84
C VAL A 116 -1.93 4.61 -9.16
N ALA A 117 -2.42 4.38 -7.92
CA ALA A 117 -2.04 3.25 -7.08
C ALA A 117 -2.77 1.94 -7.42
N ARG A 118 -3.73 1.96 -8.33
CA ARG A 118 -4.53 0.80 -8.74
C ARG A 118 -4.71 0.78 -10.25
N PHE A 119 -4.98 -0.39 -10.82
CA PHE A 119 -5.35 -0.48 -12.23
C PHE A 119 -6.55 0.41 -12.54
N PRO A 120 -6.48 1.21 -13.61
CA PRO A 120 -7.56 2.08 -14.03
C PRO A 120 -8.84 1.29 -14.39
N LYS A 121 -9.99 1.86 -14.02
CA LYS A 121 -11.33 1.31 -14.32
C LYS A 121 -12.11 2.25 -15.23
N LYS A 122 -11.49 2.73 -16.32
CA LYS A 122 -12.04 3.67 -17.32
C LYS A 122 -12.35 5.09 -16.81
N GLN A 123 -12.04 5.43 -15.55
CA GLN A 123 -12.31 6.75 -14.98
C GLN A 123 -11.24 7.81 -15.35
N MET A 124 -10.09 7.40 -15.87
CA MET A 124 -8.94 8.29 -16.04
C MET A 124 -9.19 9.43 -17.02
N GLY A 125 -10.07 9.24 -18.01
CA GLY A 125 -10.49 10.31 -18.94
C GLY A 125 -11.10 11.52 -18.24
N ALA A 126 -11.75 11.32 -17.08
CA ALA A 126 -12.31 12.39 -16.27
C ALA A 126 -11.27 13.19 -15.47
N TYR A 127 -10.02 12.72 -15.40
CA TYR A 127 -8.93 13.35 -14.62
C TYR A 127 -8.08 14.30 -15.46
N PHE A 128 -8.68 14.93 -16.46
CA PHE A 128 -8.01 15.82 -17.41
C PHE A 128 -7.38 17.06 -16.75
N ALA A 129 -7.80 17.43 -15.54
CA ALA A 129 -7.25 18.56 -14.78
C ALA A 129 -5.88 18.26 -14.16
N MET A 130 -5.45 17.00 -14.11
CA MET A 130 -4.19 16.61 -13.51
C MET A 130 -3.01 17.09 -14.35
N SER A 131 -2.05 17.72 -13.68
CA SER A 131 -0.77 18.11 -14.30
C SER A 131 0.11 16.89 -14.52
N SER A 132 0.01 15.89 -13.63
CA SER A 132 0.80 14.65 -13.68
C SER A 132 0.00 13.48 -13.11
N LEU A 133 0.24 12.29 -13.65
CA LEU A 133 -0.30 11.01 -13.23
C LEU A 133 0.87 10.10 -12.87
N ALA A 134 1.07 9.84 -11.57
CA ALA A 134 2.13 8.98 -11.07
C ALA A 134 1.63 7.53 -11.00
N CYS A 135 2.07 6.68 -11.91
CA CYS A 135 1.74 5.26 -11.94
C CYS A 135 2.75 4.48 -11.11
N VAL A 136 2.28 3.63 -10.21
CA VAL A 136 3.15 2.87 -9.29
C VAL A 136 3.98 1.79 -9.98
N SER A 137 3.64 1.41 -11.21
CA SER A 137 4.39 0.42 -12.00
C SER A 137 4.18 0.62 -13.50
N THR A 138 5.05 0.00 -14.31
CA THR A 138 4.90 -0.04 -15.78
C THR A 138 3.61 -0.73 -16.21
N ALA A 139 3.16 -1.75 -15.48
CA ALA A 139 1.89 -2.43 -15.76
C ALA A 139 0.70 -1.48 -15.59
N VAL A 140 0.67 -0.71 -14.50
CA VAL A 140 -0.37 0.32 -14.27
C VAL A 140 -0.28 1.44 -15.30
N TYR A 141 0.93 1.87 -15.68
CA TYR A 141 1.12 2.87 -16.73
C TYR A 141 0.58 2.38 -18.07
N ASN A 142 0.94 1.17 -18.50
CA ASN A 142 0.46 0.61 -19.77
C ASN A 142 -1.06 0.49 -19.80
N ALA A 143 -1.68 -0.01 -18.72
CA ALA A 143 -3.12 -0.08 -18.59
C ALA A 143 -3.79 1.33 -18.62
N LEU A 144 -3.14 2.34 -18.04
CA LEU A 144 -3.59 3.72 -18.11
C LEU A 144 -3.60 4.23 -19.56
N ILE A 145 -2.49 4.04 -20.28
CA ILE A 145 -2.35 4.57 -21.65
C ILE A 145 -3.26 3.82 -22.63
N GLU A 146 -3.46 2.52 -22.44
CA GLU A 146 -4.41 1.73 -23.23
C GLU A 146 -5.84 2.26 -23.07
N GLN A 147 -6.27 2.58 -21.85
CA GLN A 147 -7.62 3.11 -21.58
C GLN A 147 -7.77 4.60 -21.91
N SER A 148 -6.70 5.38 -21.82
CA SER A 148 -6.72 6.84 -21.98
C SER A 148 -5.44 7.34 -22.65
N PRO A 149 -5.28 7.14 -23.98
CA PRO A 149 -4.05 7.52 -24.71
C PRO A 149 -3.67 9.00 -24.58
N SER A 150 -4.67 9.88 -24.43
CA SER A 150 -4.46 11.33 -24.24
C SER A 150 -3.70 11.71 -22.97
N MET A 151 -3.59 10.77 -22.01
CA MET A 151 -2.87 10.99 -20.73
C MET A 151 -1.36 10.72 -20.84
N LYS A 152 -0.89 10.17 -21.97
CA LYS A 152 0.51 9.74 -22.16
C LYS A 152 1.53 10.83 -21.83
N SER A 153 1.29 12.06 -22.26
CA SER A 153 2.22 13.19 -22.04
C SER A 153 2.30 13.65 -20.56
N ARG A 154 1.37 13.21 -19.72
CA ARG A 154 1.27 13.59 -18.32
C ARG A 154 1.48 12.42 -17.37
N ALA A 155 1.55 11.20 -17.86
CA ALA A 155 1.75 9.99 -17.09
C ALA A 155 3.24 9.64 -17.00
N CYS A 156 3.68 9.23 -15.84
CA CYS A 156 5.01 8.69 -15.61
C CYS A 156 4.95 7.54 -14.61
N VAL A 157 5.96 6.66 -14.65
CA VAL A 157 6.12 5.60 -13.65
C VAL A 157 6.92 6.14 -12.48
N ILE A 158 6.34 6.12 -11.29
CA ILE A 158 7.00 6.45 -10.03
C ILE A 158 6.72 5.27 -9.08
N PRO A 159 7.66 4.33 -8.94
CA PRO A 159 7.51 3.19 -8.06
C PRO A 159 7.32 3.62 -6.60
N ASN A 160 6.61 2.80 -5.82
CA ASN A 160 6.49 3.04 -4.39
C ASN A 160 7.87 2.92 -3.74
N PRO A 161 8.32 3.90 -2.94
CA PRO A 161 9.57 3.82 -2.20
C PRO A 161 9.42 2.94 -0.95
N ILE A 162 10.56 2.48 -0.45
CA ILE A 162 10.73 1.92 0.90
C ILE A 162 11.69 2.80 1.69
N ASP A 163 11.64 2.69 3.01
CA ASP A 163 12.62 3.33 3.89
C ASP A 163 13.91 2.50 3.92
N THR A 164 14.92 2.97 3.20
CA THR A 164 16.22 2.28 3.10
C THR A 164 17.07 2.38 4.37
N HIS A 165 16.68 3.16 5.38
CA HIS A 165 17.31 3.13 6.70
C HIS A 165 16.75 1.98 7.56
N ILE A 166 15.54 1.50 7.25
CA ILE A 166 14.91 0.39 7.96
C ILE A 166 15.13 -0.91 7.19
N PHE A 167 14.82 -0.89 5.89
CA PHE A 167 15.01 -2.02 4.99
C PHE A 167 16.37 -1.88 4.29
N CYS A 168 17.44 -2.19 5.03
CA CYS A 168 18.81 -2.18 4.54
C CYS A 168 19.53 -3.45 5.02
N ASN A 169 20.44 -3.93 4.20
CA ASN A 169 21.33 -5.01 4.59
C ASN A 169 22.47 -4.43 5.45
N GLU A 170 22.37 -4.52 6.77
CA GLU A 170 23.41 -4.11 7.70
C GLU A 170 24.54 -5.17 7.75
N HIS A 171 25.21 -5.42 6.62
CA HIS A 171 26.43 -6.25 6.51
C HIS A 171 26.41 -7.63 7.21
N MET A 172 25.26 -8.17 7.52
CA MET A 172 25.15 -9.52 8.06
C MET A 172 25.17 -10.53 6.92
N VAL A 173 26.34 -11.07 6.65
CA VAL A 173 26.43 -12.31 5.85
C VAL A 173 25.74 -13.41 6.67
N LYS A 174 24.49 -13.68 6.35
CA LYS A 174 23.76 -14.78 6.96
C LYS A 174 24.27 -16.08 6.33
N THR A 175 24.85 -16.94 7.14
CA THR A 175 25.18 -18.30 6.70
C THR A 175 23.85 -19.07 6.58
N LEU A 176 23.59 -19.69 5.45
CA LEU A 176 22.43 -20.55 5.27
C LEU A 176 22.40 -21.64 6.33
N SER A 177 21.26 -21.82 6.96
CA SER A 177 21.00 -22.91 7.91
C SER A 177 20.92 -24.24 7.16
N ASP A 178 21.25 -25.34 7.84
CA ASP A 178 20.99 -26.70 7.33
C ASP A 178 19.49 -26.97 7.09
N SER A 179 18.62 -26.20 7.73
CA SER A 179 17.17 -26.16 7.50
C SER A 179 16.74 -24.72 7.27
N PRO A 180 16.81 -24.21 6.03
CA PRO A 180 16.49 -22.83 5.71
C PRO A 180 15.01 -22.52 5.95
N GLU A 181 14.71 -21.28 6.37
CA GLU A 181 13.35 -20.81 6.57
C GLU A 181 12.88 -19.93 5.41
N VAL A 182 11.79 -20.32 4.78
CA VAL A 182 11.10 -19.50 3.77
C VAL A 182 10.15 -18.54 4.49
N VAL A 183 10.22 -17.26 4.13
CA VAL A 183 9.36 -16.20 4.68
C VAL A 183 8.46 -15.62 3.60
N TYR A 184 7.21 -15.43 3.96
CA TYR A 184 6.23 -14.63 3.22
C TYR A 184 5.77 -13.47 4.10
N SER A 185 5.58 -12.29 3.52
CA SER A 185 4.96 -11.14 4.17
C SER A 185 3.86 -10.55 3.29
N GLY A 186 2.65 -10.42 3.86
CA GLY A 186 1.49 -9.87 3.17
C GLY A 186 0.18 -10.44 3.71
N ARG A 187 -0.95 -9.97 3.18
CA ARG A 187 -2.27 -10.50 3.56
C ARG A 187 -2.38 -11.99 3.23
N VAL A 188 -2.92 -12.77 4.14
CA VAL A 188 -3.23 -14.19 3.91
C VAL A 188 -4.52 -14.27 3.10
N HIS A 189 -4.39 -14.08 1.78
CA HIS A 189 -5.52 -14.01 0.85
C HIS A 189 -5.29 -14.94 -0.35
N LYS A 190 -6.35 -15.54 -0.86
CA LYS A 190 -6.29 -16.52 -1.98
C LYS A 190 -5.54 -15.99 -3.19
N GLU A 191 -5.69 -14.71 -3.53
CA GLU A 191 -4.98 -14.07 -4.64
C GLU A 191 -3.45 -14.00 -4.47
N LYS A 192 -2.95 -14.23 -3.24
CA LYS A 192 -1.52 -14.22 -2.94
C LYS A 192 -0.81 -15.56 -3.18
N GLY A 193 -1.55 -16.58 -3.59
CA GLY A 193 -0.99 -17.88 -4.00
C GLY A 193 -0.31 -18.65 -2.87
N LEU A 194 -0.71 -18.45 -1.62
CA LEU A 194 -0.10 -19.13 -0.47
C LEU A 194 -0.28 -20.64 -0.53
N ASP A 195 -1.35 -21.14 -1.14
CA ASP A 195 -1.54 -22.57 -1.38
C ASP A 195 -0.47 -23.16 -2.30
N ILE A 196 0.02 -22.39 -3.27
CA ILE A 196 1.13 -22.80 -4.13
C ILE A 196 2.42 -22.90 -3.30
N LEU A 197 2.68 -21.90 -2.43
CA LEU A 197 3.85 -21.89 -1.56
C LEU A 197 3.83 -23.07 -0.58
N VAL A 198 2.70 -23.32 0.10
CA VAL A 198 2.56 -24.42 1.05
C VAL A 198 2.76 -25.77 0.34
N LYS A 199 2.16 -25.97 -0.84
CA LYS A 199 2.37 -27.19 -1.64
C LYS A 199 3.83 -27.38 -2.05
N ALA A 200 4.53 -26.28 -2.42
CA ALA A 200 5.94 -26.35 -2.79
C ALA A 200 6.82 -26.76 -1.61
N VAL A 201 6.60 -26.17 -0.41
CA VAL A 201 7.33 -26.56 0.80
C VAL A 201 7.00 -28.00 1.20
N THR A 202 5.74 -28.43 1.15
CA THR A 202 5.34 -29.82 1.39
C THR A 202 6.07 -30.77 0.45
N ARG A 203 6.18 -30.41 -0.83
CA ARG A 203 6.91 -31.25 -1.80
C ARG A 203 8.40 -31.37 -1.50
N LEU A 204 9.03 -30.31 -0.98
CA LEU A 204 10.43 -30.37 -0.53
C LEU A 204 10.58 -31.36 0.63
N HIS A 205 9.70 -31.33 1.61
CA HIS A 205 9.71 -32.29 2.72
C HIS A 205 9.51 -33.75 2.26
N GLU A 206 8.62 -33.99 1.30
CA GLU A 206 8.40 -35.32 0.72
C GLU A 206 9.65 -35.90 0.05
N VAL A 207 10.54 -35.05 -0.48
CA VAL A 207 11.81 -35.48 -1.08
C VAL A 207 13.00 -35.40 -0.12
N GLY A 208 12.76 -35.20 1.18
CA GLY A 208 13.79 -35.25 2.22
C GLY A 208 14.51 -33.89 2.44
N VAL A 209 14.04 -32.80 1.85
CA VAL A 209 14.61 -31.46 2.07
C VAL A 209 13.85 -30.75 3.16
N SER A 210 14.50 -30.51 4.31
CA SER A 210 13.90 -29.81 5.45
C SER A 210 13.92 -28.30 5.22
N VAL A 211 12.73 -27.68 5.20
CA VAL A 211 12.54 -26.23 5.01
C VAL A 211 11.47 -25.73 5.95
N GLY A 212 11.74 -24.65 6.72
CA GLY A 212 10.73 -23.97 7.52
C GLY A 212 9.85 -23.06 6.65
N LEU A 213 8.63 -22.78 7.10
CA LEU A 213 7.74 -21.80 6.48
C LEU A 213 7.16 -20.83 7.52
N ARG A 214 7.44 -19.56 7.34
CA ARG A 214 6.95 -18.45 8.16
C ARG A 214 6.05 -17.54 7.31
N ILE A 215 4.82 -17.31 7.77
CA ILE A 215 3.84 -16.46 7.11
C ILE A 215 3.48 -15.30 8.04
N ILE A 216 3.80 -14.07 7.61
CA ILE A 216 3.57 -12.82 8.35
C ILE A 216 2.41 -12.09 7.70
N GLY A 217 1.28 -11.90 8.41
CA GLY A 217 0.22 -11.05 7.91
C GLY A 217 -1.19 -11.37 8.38
N ALA A 218 -2.12 -10.53 7.94
CA ALA A 218 -3.50 -10.59 8.37
C ALA A 218 -4.24 -11.79 7.74
N THR A 219 -4.87 -12.60 8.59
CA THR A 219 -5.73 -13.73 8.21
C THR A 219 -7.21 -13.34 8.16
N LYS A 220 -7.64 -12.42 9.05
CA LYS A 220 -9.03 -12.02 9.22
C LYS A 220 -9.58 -11.27 8.01
N ILE A 221 -10.87 -11.49 7.70
CA ILE A 221 -11.57 -10.83 6.57
C ILE A 221 -11.61 -9.31 6.77
N GLU A 222 -11.84 -8.83 7.98
CA GLU A 222 -11.88 -7.39 8.34
C GLU A 222 -10.56 -6.68 8.06
N ASP A 223 -9.43 -7.41 8.14
CA ASP A 223 -8.09 -6.93 7.87
C ASP A 223 -7.63 -7.23 6.42
N GLY A 224 -8.53 -7.74 5.59
CA GLY A 224 -8.30 -8.05 4.18
C GLY A 224 -7.69 -9.42 3.91
N GLY A 225 -7.68 -10.32 4.88
CA GLY A 225 -7.40 -11.75 4.71
C GLY A 225 -8.58 -12.51 4.10
N SER A 226 -8.43 -13.82 3.93
CA SER A 226 -9.50 -14.71 3.44
C SER A 226 -10.24 -15.48 4.54
N GLY A 227 -9.96 -15.18 5.81
CA GLY A 227 -10.62 -15.80 6.97
C GLY A 227 -10.00 -17.12 7.41
N GLU A 228 -10.55 -17.67 8.49
CA GLU A 228 -10.04 -18.90 9.14
C GLU A 228 -10.17 -20.11 8.21
N ASP A 229 -11.27 -20.25 7.46
CA ASP A 229 -11.46 -21.35 6.50
C ASP A 229 -10.28 -21.49 5.51
N TYR A 230 -9.67 -20.36 5.11
CA TYR A 230 -8.51 -20.39 4.23
C TYR A 230 -7.23 -20.77 4.97
N VAL A 231 -7.08 -20.37 6.21
CA VAL A 231 -5.97 -20.81 7.08
C VAL A 231 -6.04 -22.32 7.29
N ASP A 232 -7.21 -22.85 7.65
CA ASP A 232 -7.45 -24.27 7.83
C ASP A 232 -7.17 -25.07 6.54
N TYR A 233 -7.57 -24.52 5.40
CA TYR A 233 -7.23 -25.12 4.10
C TYR A 233 -5.72 -25.17 3.90
N LEU A 234 -4.98 -24.10 4.17
CA LEU A 234 -3.52 -24.08 4.05
C LEU A 234 -2.86 -25.11 5.00
N GLU A 235 -3.31 -25.17 6.25
CA GLU A 235 -2.84 -26.16 7.22
C GLU A 235 -3.12 -27.61 6.77
N SER A 236 -4.25 -27.85 6.12
CA SER A 236 -4.59 -29.17 5.58
C SER A 236 -3.65 -29.67 4.49
N LEU A 237 -2.92 -28.76 3.84
CA LEU A 237 -1.92 -29.07 2.81
C LEU A 237 -0.55 -29.45 3.37
N VAL A 238 -0.30 -29.12 4.64
CA VAL A 238 1.02 -29.32 5.29
C VAL A 238 1.30 -30.79 5.55
N ARG A 239 2.53 -31.24 5.24
CA ARG A 239 3.05 -32.58 5.54
C ARG A 239 4.51 -32.48 6.01
N GLY A 240 4.78 -33.04 7.18
CA GLY A 240 6.15 -33.14 7.69
C GLY A 240 6.75 -31.90 8.34
N TYR A 241 6.02 -30.77 8.39
CA TYR A 241 6.46 -29.52 9.03
C TYR A 241 5.28 -28.79 9.66
N ARG A 242 5.50 -27.59 10.20
CA ARG A 242 4.46 -26.67 10.69
C ARG A 242 4.68 -25.29 10.10
N ILE A 243 3.58 -24.58 9.79
CA ILE A 243 3.64 -23.16 9.42
C ILE A 243 3.83 -22.34 10.71
N THR A 244 4.80 -21.44 10.70
CA THR A 244 4.94 -20.40 11.74
C THR A 244 4.08 -19.21 11.33
N TRP A 245 2.91 -19.08 11.91
CA TRP A 245 2.02 -17.93 11.70
C TRP A 245 2.47 -16.75 12.57
N VAL A 246 2.57 -15.57 11.95
CA VAL A 246 2.92 -14.32 12.61
C VAL A 246 1.83 -13.29 12.32
N GLU A 247 1.28 -12.71 13.39
CA GLU A 247 0.29 -11.65 13.29
C GLU A 247 0.79 -10.44 12.45
N PRO A 248 -0.11 -9.64 11.87
CA PRO A 248 0.29 -8.49 11.07
C PRO A 248 1.13 -7.50 11.86
N ILE A 249 2.31 -7.18 11.34
CA ILE A 249 3.26 -6.25 11.95
C ILE A 249 3.14 -4.90 11.27
N PHE A 250 2.72 -3.86 12.01
CA PHE A 250 2.53 -2.52 11.46
C PHE A 250 3.76 -1.61 11.60
N SER A 251 4.67 -1.93 12.51
CA SER A 251 5.95 -1.22 12.66
C SER A 251 6.94 -1.68 11.60
N PRO A 252 7.43 -0.80 10.70
CA PRO A 252 8.40 -1.18 9.67
C PRO A 252 9.67 -1.82 10.23
N SER A 253 10.20 -1.28 11.34
CA SER A 253 11.41 -1.81 11.98
C SER A 253 11.21 -3.21 12.55
N LEU A 254 10.03 -3.49 13.13
CA LEU A 254 9.70 -4.83 13.63
C LEU A 254 9.46 -5.80 12.47
N LEU A 255 8.82 -5.33 11.39
CA LEU A 255 8.60 -6.13 10.19
C LEU A 255 9.95 -6.53 9.55
N ALA A 256 10.87 -5.57 9.39
CA ALA A 256 12.21 -5.84 8.88
C ALA A 256 12.94 -6.90 9.71
N LYS A 257 12.88 -6.80 11.06
CA LYS A 257 13.45 -7.81 11.97
C LYS A 257 12.81 -9.19 11.79
N GLU A 258 11.50 -9.24 11.58
CA GLU A 258 10.80 -10.51 11.40
C GLU A 258 11.10 -11.16 10.05
N ILE A 259 11.17 -10.39 8.97
CA ILE A 259 11.54 -10.88 7.64
C ILE A 259 12.99 -11.43 7.66
N ARG A 260 13.91 -10.77 8.36
CA ARG A 260 15.32 -11.20 8.48
C ARG A 260 15.51 -12.55 9.19
N LYS A 261 14.50 -13.04 9.91
CA LYS A 261 14.59 -14.40 10.49
C LYS A 261 14.63 -15.48 9.42
N GLY A 262 14.00 -15.24 8.26
CA GLY A 262 14.02 -16.15 7.15
C GLY A 262 15.30 -16.08 6.31
N ASP A 263 15.54 -17.12 5.52
CA ASP A 263 16.67 -17.25 4.61
C ASP A 263 16.27 -16.96 3.17
N ILE A 264 15.01 -17.23 2.83
CA ILE A 264 14.46 -17.09 1.49
C ILE A 264 13.12 -16.33 1.60
N PHE A 265 12.99 -15.20 0.94
CA PHE A 265 11.70 -14.52 0.81
C PHE A 265 10.94 -15.03 -0.42
N CYS A 266 9.71 -15.49 -0.23
CA CYS A 266 8.88 -15.97 -1.32
C CYS A 266 7.56 -15.20 -1.41
N TYR A 267 7.24 -14.69 -2.61
CA TYR A 267 6.01 -13.93 -2.87
C TYR A 267 5.27 -14.51 -4.09
N PRO A 268 4.45 -15.56 -3.90
CA PRO A 268 3.87 -16.34 -4.98
C PRO A 268 2.59 -15.74 -5.57
N SER A 269 2.38 -14.43 -5.47
CA SER A 269 1.14 -13.75 -5.87
C SER A 269 0.69 -14.13 -7.28
N ILE A 270 -0.56 -14.56 -7.39
CA ILE A 270 -1.26 -14.88 -8.65
C ILE A 270 -2.27 -13.80 -9.04
N ALA A 271 -2.26 -12.68 -8.33
CA ALA A 271 -3.18 -11.56 -8.55
C ALA A 271 -2.86 -10.80 -9.83
N GLY A 272 -3.36 -11.23 -10.98
CA GLY A 272 -3.10 -10.62 -12.28
C GLY A 272 -3.38 -9.11 -12.33
N LEU A 273 -4.62 -8.70 -12.03
CA LEU A 273 -5.03 -7.28 -11.94
C LEU A 273 -5.08 -6.74 -10.51
N GLY A 274 -4.84 -7.56 -9.51
CA GLY A 274 -4.88 -7.20 -8.09
C GLY A 274 -3.54 -6.67 -7.57
N GLU A 275 -2.42 -7.07 -8.16
CA GLU A 275 -1.08 -6.65 -7.75
C GLU A 275 -0.57 -5.51 -8.64
N THR A 276 -0.65 -4.30 -8.15
CA THR A 276 -0.20 -3.11 -8.89
C THR A 276 1.26 -2.80 -8.65
N PHE A 277 1.77 -3.10 -7.44
CA PHE A 277 3.15 -2.95 -7.02
C PHE A 277 3.39 -3.75 -5.74
N GLY A 278 4.32 -4.68 -5.78
CA GLY A 278 4.68 -5.52 -4.64
C GLY A 278 5.62 -4.76 -3.69
N VAL A 279 5.09 -4.11 -2.68
CA VAL A 279 5.91 -3.43 -1.66
C VAL A 279 6.67 -4.47 -0.82
N ALA A 280 6.03 -5.56 -0.41
CA ALA A 280 6.67 -6.59 0.42
C ALA A 280 7.89 -7.26 -0.24
N PRO A 281 7.88 -7.64 -1.54
CA PRO A 281 9.11 -8.05 -2.22
C PRO A 281 10.20 -6.99 -2.22
N LEU A 282 9.84 -5.71 -2.42
CA LEU A 282 10.81 -4.62 -2.40
C LEU A 282 11.44 -4.44 -1.01
N GLU A 283 10.64 -4.52 0.06
CA GLU A 283 11.11 -4.50 1.46
C GLU A 283 12.08 -5.65 1.72
N ALA A 284 11.75 -6.86 1.27
CA ALA A 284 12.64 -8.02 1.42
C ALA A 284 13.93 -7.91 0.61
N MET A 285 13.89 -7.32 -0.59
CA MET A 285 15.09 -7.08 -1.41
C MET A 285 16.05 -6.07 -0.78
N GLY A 286 15.58 -5.23 0.11
CA GLY A 286 16.41 -4.28 0.86
C GLY A 286 17.14 -4.92 2.06
N LEU A 287 16.69 -6.10 2.51
CA LEU A 287 17.20 -6.81 3.71
C LEU A 287 18.23 -7.86 3.38
#